data_1f09e1c0e7cfe087e47758b59344ab27
#
_entry.id   1f09e1c0e7cfe087e47758b59344ab27
#
_cell.length_a   1.000
_cell.length_b   1.000
_cell.length_c   1.000
_cell.angle_alpha   90.00
_cell.angle_beta   90.00
_cell.angle_gamma   90.00
#
_symmetry.space_group_name_H-M   'P 1'
#
loop_
_entity.id
_entity.type
_entity.pdbx_description
1 polymer ?
#
loop_
_entity_poly.entity_id
_entity_poly.type
_entity_poly.pdbx_seq_one_letter_code
_entity_poly.pdbx_strand_id
1 'polypeptide(L)'
;MLGPVNARTPVADGISAPYAKYFRSRPHHPNRSTAWGGRIAHNAAMLTRLPPHVRTFRRAAPRRAWRLAVLAPVLTLLAGCGSAGYYWQSVHGHLSLMQAARPVDELLADPAVAGDLKARLALARGMRAFAVSDLALPDNASYHRYSDLKRRAAVWNVSAAPPDSLELRRWCFPVVGCVGYRGYYDEAEAQALAARLARDEGLEVRVYGIPAYSTLGWLNWAGGDPLLSTFIRYPDGELARMIFHELAHQVVYVDDDTMFNESYATAVERLGVQRWLATQAGDAARRDYAAFDGRRQAFRELSRQTRRELEQVYAPKPALAHDQKALYAMKDEAMARFRQRYAQLKADWAAAGTPFNGYDAWVAGANNAFFGIQAAYDELVPGFEALFAQVGGDWPRFHAAVRELARLDTGQRQARLRALAGGSAVKS
;
A
#
# COMPACT_ATOMS: atom_id res chain seq x y z
N MET A 1 46.66 -10.99 11.56
CA MET A 1 45.57 -10.56 12.46
C MET A 1 44.58 -9.72 11.63
N LEU A 2 43.56 -10.36 11.08
CA LEU A 2 42.48 -9.70 10.34
C LEU A 2 41.22 -9.84 11.20
N GLY A 3 40.73 -8.72 11.70
CA GLY A 3 39.52 -8.66 12.53
C GLY A 3 38.25 -9.00 11.73
N PRO A 4 37.15 -9.44 12.39
CA PRO A 4 35.97 -9.90 11.72
C PRO A 4 35.22 -8.70 11.11
N VAL A 5 34.97 -8.78 9.81
CA VAL A 5 34.02 -7.90 9.10
C VAL A 5 32.63 -8.21 9.62
N ASN A 6 32.06 -7.28 10.38
CA ASN A 6 30.64 -7.29 10.77
C ASN A 6 29.76 -7.16 9.51
N ALA A 7 29.39 -8.27 8.92
CA ALA A 7 28.31 -8.33 7.95
C ALA A 7 26.98 -8.03 8.68
N ARG A 8 26.56 -6.76 8.65
CA ARG A 8 25.19 -6.37 9.00
C ARG A 8 24.28 -7.01 7.97
N THR A 9 23.63 -8.10 8.36
CA THR A 9 22.55 -8.71 7.61
C THR A 9 21.47 -7.64 7.35
N PRO A 10 21.04 -7.40 6.11
CA PRO A 10 19.90 -6.54 5.85
C PRO A 10 18.66 -7.17 6.52
N VAL A 11 17.98 -6.41 7.34
CA VAL A 11 16.68 -6.77 7.91
C VAL A 11 15.74 -6.96 6.72
N ALA A 12 15.41 -8.23 6.44
CA ALA A 12 14.50 -8.57 5.36
C ALA A 12 13.07 -8.25 5.83
N ASP A 13 12.61 -7.02 5.60
CA ASP A 13 11.19 -6.65 5.66
C ASP A 13 10.46 -7.28 4.46
N GLY A 14 10.41 -8.61 4.44
CA GLY A 14 9.98 -9.42 3.29
C GLY A 14 8.48 -9.70 3.23
N ILE A 15 7.65 -8.89 3.87
CA ILE A 15 6.20 -8.90 3.66
C ILE A 15 5.88 -7.59 2.98
N SER A 16 5.40 -7.67 1.73
CA SER A 16 4.89 -6.50 1.01
C SER A 16 3.77 -5.89 1.82
N ALA A 17 4.07 -4.79 2.49
CA ALA A 17 3.08 -3.97 3.17
C ALA A 17 2.45 -3.01 2.15
N PRO A 18 1.17 -2.61 2.33
CA PRO A 18 0.50 -1.68 1.42
C PRO A 18 1.21 -0.34 1.37
N TYR A 19 1.40 0.14 0.15
CA TYR A 19 2.07 1.39 -0.12
C TYR A 19 1.12 2.58 0.05
N ALA A 20 1.58 3.63 0.70
CA ALA A 20 0.81 4.86 0.89
C ALA A 20 0.67 5.62 -0.44
N LYS A 21 -0.55 5.96 -0.80
CA LYS A 21 -0.93 6.70 -2.01
C LYS A 21 -1.31 8.13 -1.67
N TYR A 22 -0.75 9.07 -2.38
CA TYR A 22 -1.10 10.47 -2.24
C TYR A 22 -1.39 11.15 -3.60
N PHE A 23 -2.43 11.95 -3.61
CA PHE A 23 -2.87 12.95 -4.59
C PHE A 23 -3.59 12.49 -5.87
N ARG A 24 -4.88 12.80 -5.90
CA ARG A 24 -5.68 12.97 -7.11
C ARG A 24 -6.47 14.28 -7.06
N SER A 25 -6.30 15.13 -8.05
CA SER A 25 -7.31 16.11 -8.46
C SER A 25 -7.42 16.10 -9.97
N ARG A 26 -8.55 15.63 -10.51
CA ARG A 26 -8.96 15.90 -11.89
C ARG A 26 -9.92 17.07 -11.89
N PRO A 27 -9.77 18.06 -12.77
CA PRO A 27 -10.86 18.93 -13.12
C PRO A 27 -11.82 18.15 -14.03
N HIS A 28 -13.08 18.01 -13.62
CA HIS A 28 -14.15 17.59 -14.49
C HIS A 28 -14.37 18.66 -15.56
N HIS A 29 -14.13 18.33 -16.81
CA HIS A 29 -14.75 19.01 -17.94
C HIS A 29 -16.09 18.34 -18.23
N PRO A 30 -17.22 19.04 -18.13
CA PRO A 30 -18.45 18.58 -18.72
C PRO A 30 -18.46 19.01 -20.19
N ASN A 31 -18.26 18.04 -21.08
CA ASN A 31 -18.58 18.20 -22.49
C ASN A 31 -20.03 17.73 -22.68
N ARG A 32 -20.95 18.66 -22.85
CA ARG A 32 -22.25 18.43 -23.48
C ARG A 32 -22.57 19.61 -24.38
N SER A 33 -22.26 19.41 -25.64
CA SER A 33 -22.91 20.11 -26.74
C SER A 33 -24.31 19.55 -26.96
N THR A 34 -25.34 20.34 -26.81
CA THR A 34 -26.57 20.20 -27.61
C THR A 34 -27.09 21.60 -27.84
N ALA A 35 -27.01 21.99 -29.09
CA ALA A 35 -27.70 23.14 -29.65
C ALA A 35 -29.22 22.86 -29.78
N TRP A 36 -30.07 23.78 -29.38
CA TRP A 36 -31.34 24.03 -30.02
C TRP A 36 -31.65 25.52 -29.89
N GLY A 37 -31.87 26.14 -31.03
CA GLY A 37 -32.25 27.54 -31.18
C GLY A 37 -33.77 27.73 -31.05
N GLY A 38 -34.16 28.99 -30.86
CA GLY A 38 -35.59 29.39 -30.92
C GLY A 38 -35.83 30.78 -30.37
N ARG A 39 -35.60 31.80 -31.18
CA ARG A 39 -36.40 33.06 -31.48
C ARG A 39 -37.17 33.72 -30.32
N ILE A 40 -36.80 34.96 -30.02
CA ILE A 40 -37.41 36.28 -30.27
C ILE A 40 -38.89 36.41 -29.82
N ALA A 41 -39.16 37.37 -28.91
CA ALA A 41 -40.08 38.49 -29.15
C ALA A 41 -40.05 39.52 -28.00
N HIS A 42 -40.01 40.76 -28.45
CA HIS A 42 -40.21 42.01 -27.74
C HIS A 42 -41.44 42.06 -26.84
N ASN A 43 -41.37 42.80 -25.73
CA ASN A 43 -42.22 43.96 -25.57
C ASN A 43 -41.78 44.89 -24.44
N ALA A 44 -41.86 46.19 -24.75
CA ALA A 44 -41.44 47.31 -23.93
C ALA A 44 -42.62 47.84 -23.08
N ALA A 45 -42.22 48.58 -22.05
CA ALA A 45 -42.91 49.66 -21.39
C ALA A 45 -44.09 49.34 -20.46
N MET A 46 -43.91 49.66 -19.18
CA MET A 46 -44.71 50.73 -18.55
C MET A 46 -44.10 51.14 -17.19
N LEU A 47 -43.75 52.42 -17.13
CA LEU A 47 -43.52 53.21 -15.92
C LEU A 47 -44.81 53.30 -15.10
N THR A 48 -44.77 53.10 -13.76
CA THR A 48 -45.54 53.96 -12.83
C THR A 48 -45.10 53.73 -11.36
N ARG A 49 -44.60 54.81 -10.78
CA ARG A 49 -44.80 55.36 -9.43
C ARG A 49 -44.50 54.49 -8.20
N LEU A 50 -43.42 54.88 -7.51
CA LEU A 50 -43.12 54.61 -6.11
C LEU A 50 -43.95 55.48 -5.17
N PRO A 51 -44.40 54.97 -4.00
CA PRO A 51 -44.69 55.81 -2.85
C PRO A 51 -43.54 55.75 -1.81
N PRO A 52 -43.29 56.83 -1.05
CA PRO A 52 -42.24 56.92 -0.09
C PRO A 52 -42.73 56.43 1.26
N HIS A 53 -41.92 55.65 1.95
CA HIS A 53 -41.76 55.50 3.41
C HIS A 53 -41.16 54.12 3.73
N VAL A 54 -39.83 54.00 3.64
CA VAL A 54 -39.12 52.90 4.30
C VAL A 54 -38.47 53.44 5.58
N ARG A 55 -39.13 53.18 6.70
CA ARG A 55 -38.54 53.35 8.03
C ARG A 55 -37.44 52.31 8.17
N THR A 56 -36.17 52.79 8.26
CA THR A 56 -35.01 52.00 8.60
C THR A 56 -35.08 51.54 10.07
N PHE A 57 -35.56 50.32 10.27
CA PHE A 57 -35.32 49.60 11.54
C PHE A 57 -33.88 49.12 11.57
N ARG A 58 -33.02 49.89 12.20
CA ARG A 58 -31.72 49.38 12.67
C ARG A 58 -32.00 48.36 13.78
N ARG A 59 -32.12 47.08 13.43
CA ARG A 59 -32.03 45.99 14.40
C ARG A 59 -30.57 45.85 14.80
N ALA A 60 -30.27 46.22 16.06
CA ALA A 60 -29.02 45.92 16.71
C ALA A 60 -28.89 44.37 16.77
N ALA A 61 -27.97 43.79 16.01
CA ALA A 61 -27.69 42.37 16.09
C ALA A 61 -27.22 42.03 17.53
N PRO A 62 -27.80 41.02 18.18
CA PRO A 62 -27.45 40.67 19.54
C PRO A 62 -25.98 40.28 19.60
N ARG A 63 -25.22 40.88 20.53
CA ARG A 63 -23.78 40.59 20.75
C ARG A 63 -23.44 39.10 20.87
N ARG A 64 -24.43 38.24 21.11
CA ARG A 64 -24.30 36.77 21.09
C ARG A 64 -24.09 36.16 19.70
N ALA A 65 -24.74 36.71 18.67
CA ALA A 65 -24.58 36.20 17.29
C ALA A 65 -23.17 36.44 16.72
N TRP A 66 -22.53 37.54 17.09
CA TRP A 66 -21.15 37.84 16.69
C TRP A 66 -20.13 36.89 17.33
N ARG A 67 -20.36 36.50 18.60
CA ARG A 67 -19.50 35.53 19.31
C ARG A 67 -19.61 34.14 18.70
N LEU A 68 -20.80 33.71 18.26
CA LEU A 68 -21.01 32.43 17.56
C LEU A 68 -20.44 32.46 16.13
N ALA A 69 -20.51 33.58 15.44
CA ALA A 69 -19.96 33.74 14.08
C ALA A 69 -18.42 33.75 14.07
N VAL A 70 -17.76 34.10 15.17
CA VAL A 70 -16.29 34.04 15.32
C VAL A 70 -15.84 32.70 15.91
N LEU A 71 -16.62 32.09 16.81
CA LEU A 71 -16.30 30.79 17.43
C LEU A 71 -16.44 29.62 16.45
N ALA A 72 -17.41 29.65 15.52
CA ALA A 72 -17.61 28.58 14.56
C ALA A 72 -16.41 28.36 13.62
N PRO A 73 -15.84 29.41 12.96
CA PRO A 73 -14.62 29.20 12.13
C PRO A 73 -13.36 28.87 12.97
N VAL A 74 -13.27 29.32 14.23
CA VAL A 74 -12.15 28.93 15.11
C VAL A 74 -12.26 27.46 15.52
N LEU A 75 -13.47 26.95 15.82
CA LEU A 75 -13.69 25.54 16.11
C LEU A 75 -13.47 24.64 14.87
N THR A 76 -13.86 25.09 13.68
CA THR A 76 -13.57 24.39 12.43
C THR A 76 -12.09 24.40 12.09
N LEU A 77 -11.36 25.47 12.37
CA LEU A 77 -9.90 25.54 12.24
C LEU A 77 -9.19 24.62 13.24
N LEU A 78 -9.66 24.54 14.48
CA LEU A 78 -9.09 23.63 15.51
C LEU A 78 -9.36 22.15 15.19
N ALA A 79 -10.54 21.81 14.66
CA ALA A 79 -10.84 20.45 14.20
C ALA A 79 -10.05 20.07 12.93
N GLY A 80 -9.67 21.06 12.10
CA GLY A 80 -8.87 20.89 10.90
C GLY A 80 -7.36 20.74 11.13
N CYS A 81 -6.83 21.20 12.26
CA CYS A 81 -5.38 21.23 12.52
C CYS A 81 -4.73 19.84 12.49
N GLY A 82 -5.37 18.79 12.97
CA GLY A 82 -4.84 17.42 12.92
C GLY A 82 -4.76 16.85 11.49
N SER A 83 -5.70 17.22 10.63
CA SER A 83 -5.70 16.81 9.22
C SER A 83 -4.73 17.64 8.39
N ALA A 84 -4.64 18.95 8.65
CA ALA A 84 -3.73 19.85 7.93
C ALA A 84 -2.27 19.48 8.17
N GLY A 85 -1.87 19.20 9.42
CA GLY A 85 -0.51 18.74 9.76
C GLY A 85 -0.16 17.42 9.07
N TYR A 86 -1.12 16.49 9.03
CA TYR A 86 -0.94 15.22 8.34
C TYR A 86 -0.71 15.39 6.83
N TYR A 87 -1.51 16.20 6.14
CA TYR A 87 -1.31 16.46 4.72
C TYR A 87 -0.02 17.24 4.44
N TRP A 88 0.33 18.17 5.33
CA TRP A 88 1.59 18.90 5.23
C TRP A 88 2.81 17.98 5.28
N GLN A 89 2.91 17.09 6.29
CA GLN A 89 4.01 16.13 6.39
C GLN A 89 4.05 15.20 5.18
N SER A 90 2.89 14.82 4.63
CA SER A 90 2.79 13.96 3.47
C SER A 90 3.34 14.62 2.20
N VAL A 91 2.94 15.87 1.95
CA VAL A 91 3.42 16.65 0.80
C VAL A 91 4.90 16.97 0.95
N HIS A 92 5.33 17.46 2.13
CA HIS A 92 6.71 17.81 2.38
C HIS A 92 7.65 16.60 2.30
N GLY A 93 7.25 15.47 2.91
CA GLY A 93 8.03 14.22 2.87
C GLY A 93 8.20 13.69 1.45
N HIS A 94 7.13 13.73 0.65
CA HIS A 94 7.20 13.37 -0.76
C HIS A 94 8.10 14.29 -1.57
N LEU A 95 7.93 15.61 -1.45
CA LEU A 95 8.74 16.59 -2.17
C LEU A 95 10.23 16.48 -1.82
N SER A 96 10.56 16.29 -0.53
CA SER A 96 11.94 16.08 -0.07
C SER A 96 12.57 14.85 -0.73
N LEU A 97 11.82 13.76 -0.83
CA LEU A 97 12.26 12.53 -1.47
C LEU A 97 12.52 12.74 -2.97
N MET A 98 11.61 13.44 -3.66
CA MET A 98 11.73 13.72 -5.09
C MET A 98 12.87 14.68 -5.40
N GLN A 99 13.10 15.69 -4.56
CA GLN A 99 14.22 16.66 -4.70
C GLN A 99 15.58 15.98 -4.52
N ALA A 100 15.68 14.99 -3.62
CA ALA A 100 16.91 14.23 -3.40
C ALA A 100 17.22 13.22 -4.53
N ALA A 101 16.27 12.96 -5.44
CA ALA A 101 16.42 11.94 -6.47
C ALA A 101 17.27 12.45 -7.65
N ARG A 102 18.34 11.70 -7.99
CA ARG A 102 19.24 11.96 -9.12
C ARG A 102 19.00 10.93 -10.25
N PRO A 103 19.15 11.32 -11.53
CA PRO A 103 19.10 10.38 -12.65
C PRO A 103 20.09 9.22 -12.48
N VAL A 104 19.63 7.99 -12.75
CA VAL A 104 20.47 6.77 -12.65
C VAL A 104 21.68 6.87 -13.59
N ASP A 105 21.49 7.37 -14.81
CA ASP A 105 22.57 7.48 -15.80
C ASP A 105 23.66 8.46 -15.37
N GLU A 106 23.31 9.57 -14.71
CA GLU A 106 24.30 10.48 -14.11
C GLU A 106 25.08 9.79 -12.98
N LEU A 107 24.40 9.03 -12.11
CA LEU A 107 25.05 8.29 -11.02
C LEU A 107 25.98 7.19 -11.54
N LEU A 108 25.63 6.53 -12.62
CA LEU A 108 26.48 5.53 -13.27
C LEU A 108 27.75 6.14 -13.87
N ALA A 109 27.66 7.36 -14.41
CA ALA A 109 28.79 8.11 -14.98
C ALA A 109 29.68 8.80 -13.92
N ASP A 110 29.14 9.14 -12.76
CA ASP A 110 29.81 9.91 -11.70
C ASP A 110 30.94 9.09 -11.02
N PRO A 111 32.22 9.45 -11.15
CA PRO A 111 33.33 8.71 -10.54
C PRO A 111 33.28 8.68 -8.99
N ALA A 112 32.60 9.62 -8.36
CA ALA A 112 32.47 9.69 -6.91
C ALA A 112 31.47 8.68 -6.34
N VAL A 113 30.62 8.07 -7.15
CA VAL A 113 29.64 7.06 -6.73
C VAL A 113 30.33 5.71 -6.54
N ALA A 114 30.12 5.08 -5.38
CA ALA A 114 30.72 3.78 -5.05
C ALA A 114 30.33 2.70 -6.07
N GLY A 115 31.29 1.84 -6.42
CA GLY A 115 31.13 0.82 -7.46
C GLY A 115 30.01 -0.20 -7.16
N ASP A 116 29.80 -0.55 -5.89
CA ASP A 116 28.73 -1.44 -5.44
C ASP A 116 27.33 -0.82 -5.71
N LEU A 117 27.17 0.48 -5.44
CA LEU A 117 25.91 1.17 -5.76
C LEU A 117 25.69 1.26 -7.28
N LYS A 118 26.76 1.54 -8.05
CA LYS A 118 26.67 1.54 -9.53
C LYS A 118 26.20 0.18 -10.07
N ALA A 119 26.77 -0.93 -9.54
CA ALA A 119 26.35 -2.27 -9.93
C ALA A 119 24.86 -2.51 -9.64
N ARG A 120 24.37 -2.07 -8.48
CA ARG A 120 22.95 -2.19 -8.11
C ARG A 120 22.03 -1.34 -9.00
N LEU A 121 22.44 -0.11 -9.31
CA LEU A 121 21.68 0.78 -10.20
C LEU A 121 21.64 0.24 -11.64
N ALA A 122 22.74 -0.29 -12.15
CA ALA A 122 22.78 -0.93 -13.45
C ALA A 122 21.86 -2.16 -13.54
N LEU A 123 21.87 -2.99 -12.48
CA LEU A 123 20.97 -4.14 -12.38
C LEU A 123 19.50 -3.70 -12.35
N ALA A 124 19.14 -2.72 -11.53
CA ALA A 124 17.78 -2.20 -11.45
C ALA A 124 17.31 -1.60 -12.79
N ARG A 125 18.20 -0.91 -13.51
CA ARG A 125 17.92 -0.40 -14.86
C ARG A 125 17.62 -1.55 -15.84
N GLY A 126 18.37 -2.64 -15.78
CA GLY A 126 18.10 -3.85 -16.57
C GLY A 126 16.75 -4.50 -16.23
N MET A 127 16.42 -4.61 -14.95
CA MET A 127 15.12 -5.10 -14.48
C MET A 127 13.96 -4.22 -14.96
N ARG A 128 14.15 -2.90 -14.92
CA ARG A 128 13.17 -1.93 -15.41
C ARG A 128 12.94 -2.10 -16.93
N ALA A 129 14.00 -2.27 -17.71
CA ALA A 129 13.89 -2.53 -19.15
C ALA A 129 13.15 -3.85 -19.43
N PHE A 130 13.48 -4.92 -18.69
CA PHE A 130 12.79 -6.21 -18.77
C PHE A 130 11.29 -6.09 -18.42
N ALA A 131 10.94 -5.27 -17.41
CA ALA A 131 9.55 -5.03 -17.05
C ALA A 131 8.73 -4.50 -18.23
N VAL A 132 9.32 -3.65 -19.07
CA VAL A 132 8.67 -3.11 -20.28
C VAL A 132 8.62 -4.13 -21.41
N SER A 133 9.78 -4.71 -21.77
CA SER A 133 9.89 -5.57 -22.94
C SER A 133 9.20 -6.92 -22.79
N ASP A 134 9.31 -7.51 -21.60
CA ASP A 134 8.89 -8.90 -21.34
C ASP A 134 7.61 -9.04 -20.55
N LEU A 135 7.27 -8.05 -19.70
CA LEU A 135 6.08 -8.09 -18.85
C LEU A 135 5.00 -7.09 -19.30
N ALA A 136 5.22 -6.34 -20.37
CA ALA A 136 4.34 -5.30 -20.89
C ALA A 136 3.90 -4.28 -19.79
N LEU A 137 4.80 -3.99 -18.86
CA LEU A 137 4.60 -2.96 -17.84
C LEU A 137 4.90 -1.58 -18.44
N PRO A 138 4.41 -0.47 -17.84
CA PRO A 138 4.47 0.86 -18.46
C PRO A 138 5.90 1.34 -18.69
N ASP A 139 6.16 1.87 -19.88
CA ASP A 139 7.37 2.63 -20.17
C ASP A 139 7.14 4.12 -19.82
N ASN A 140 7.62 4.53 -18.66
CA ASN A 140 7.41 5.87 -18.12
C ASN A 140 8.60 6.32 -17.26
N ALA A 141 8.48 7.44 -16.57
CA ALA A 141 9.58 8.05 -15.83
C ALA A 141 9.96 7.30 -14.52
N SER A 142 9.15 6.34 -14.04
CA SER A 142 9.43 5.65 -12.78
C SER A 142 10.65 4.76 -12.87
N TYR A 143 11.46 4.77 -11.79
CA TYR A 143 12.71 3.99 -11.60
C TYR A 143 13.89 4.35 -12.50
N HIS A 144 13.85 5.54 -13.14
CA HIS A 144 14.99 6.14 -13.84
C HIS A 144 15.82 7.09 -12.95
N ARG A 145 15.37 7.32 -11.72
CA ARG A 145 16.06 8.16 -10.72
C ARG A 145 16.29 7.34 -9.45
N TYR A 146 17.28 7.76 -8.64
CA TYR A 146 17.59 7.14 -7.34
C TYR A 146 17.66 8.21 -6.25
N SER A 147 17.07 7.92 -5.09
CA SER A 147 17.10 8.77 -3.90
C SER A 147 17.67 7.98 -2.70
N ASP A 148 18.69 8.55 -2.06
CA ASP A 148 19.22 8.04 -0.80
C ASP A 148 18.53 8.70 0.39
N LEU A 149 17.61 7.98 1.01
CA LEU A 149 16.76 8.50 2.07
C LEU A 149 17.46 8.66 3.42
N LYS A 150 18.65 8.06 3.63
CA LYS A 150 19.35 8.04 4.92
C LYS A 150 18.52 7.51 6.10
N ARG A 151 17.47 6.73 5.82
CA ARG A 151 16.56 6.14 6.79
C ARG A 151 16.13 4.73 6.36
N ARG A 152 15.55 3.95 7.29
CA ARG A 152 15.24 2.52 7.10
C ARG A 152 13.99 2.26 6.26
N ALA A 153 13.08 3.22 6.19
CA ALA A 153 11.81 3.07 5.49
C ALA A 153 11.50 4.30 4.63
N ALA A 154 10.81 4.12 3.54
CA ALA A 154 10.27 5.20 2.74
C ALA A 154 9.12 5.90 3.45
N VAL A 155 8.21 5.10 4.02
CA VAL A 155 7.04 5.55 4.79
C VAL A 155 6.82 4.57 5.95
N TRP A 156 6.30 5.08 7.07
CA TRP A 156 5.88 4.31 8.22
C TRP A 156 4.36 4.21 8.25
N ASN A 157 3.83 3.00 8.12
CA ASN A 157 2.40 2.75 8.20
C ASN A 157 1.98 2.40 9.64
N VAL A 158 0.83 2.94 10.02
CA VAL A 158 0.13 2.61 11.27
C VAL A 158 -1.16 1.90 10.90
N SER A 159 -1.33 0.67 11.33
CA SER A 159 -2.59 -0.08 11.26
C SER A 159 -3.07 -0.42 12.66
N ALA A 160 -4.37 -0.48 12.85
CA ALA A 160 -4.98 -0.77 14.14
C ALA A 160 -6.20 -1.66 13.98
N ALA A 161 -6.46 -2.51 14.98
CA ALA A 161 -7.64 -3.38 15.05
C ALA A 161 -8.13 -3.48 16.50
N PRO A 162 -9.42 -3.77 16.73
CA PRO A 162 -9.91 -4.10 18.07
C PRO A 162 -9.23 -5.36 18.63
N PRO A 163 -9.13 -5.51 19.95
CA PRO A 163 -8.50 -6.69 20.57
C PRO A 163 -9.29 -7.99 20.37
N ASP A 164 -10.51 -7.91 19.88
CA ASP A 164 -11.46 -9.00 19.64
C ASP A 164 -11.90 -9.12 18.17
N SER A 165 -11.20 -8.47 17.26
CA SER A 165 -11.50 -8.49 15.82
C SER A 165 -10.23 -8.37 14.99
N LEU A 166 -10.23 -8.98 13.79
CA LEU A 166 -9.19 -8.80 12.78
C LEU A 166 -9.54 -7.69 11.78
N GLU A 167 -10.69 -7.03 11.94
CA GLU A 167 -11.11 -5.95 11.08
C GLU A 167 -10.28 -4.71 11.37
N LEU A 168 -9.58 -4.24 10.34
CA LEU A 168 -8.73 -3.05 10.48
C LEU A 168 -9.57 -1.78 10.60
N ARG A 169 -9.16 -0.90 11.50
CA ARG A 169 -9.61 0.48 11.48
C ARG A 169 -9.34 1.09 10.11
N ARG A 170 -10.36 1.72 9.54
CA ARG A 170 -10.25 2.40 8.24
C ARG A 170 -10.01 3.90 8.41
N TRP A 171 -9.15 4.43 7.56
CA TRP A 171 -8.95 5.87 7.39
C TRP A 171 -9.36 6.25 5.98
N CYS A 172 -10.23 7.26 5.87
CA CYS A 172 -10.75 7.69 4.57
C CYS A 172 -10.07 8.99 4.14
N PHE A 173 -9.58 9.01 2.92
CA PHE A 173 -8.88 10.14 2.30
C PHE A 173 -9.59 10.54 1.01
N PRO A 174 -9.60 11.84 0.63
CA PRO A 174 -10.34 12.32 -0.53
C PRO A 174 -9.98 11.67 -1.87
N VAL A 175 -8.78 11.05 -1.93
CA VAL A 175 -8.18 10.59 -3.20
C VAL A 175 -8.01 9.08 -3.26
N VAL A 176 -7.64 8.45 -2.16
CA VAL A 176 -7.36 7.00 -2.13
C VAL A 176 -8.51 6.20 -1.52
N GLY A 177 -9.61 6.86 -1.18
CA GLY A 177 -10.71 6.22 -0.49
C GLY A 177 -10.35 5.80 0.93
N CYS A 178 -11.00 4.73 1.41
CA CYS A 178 -10.81 4.23 2.78
C CYS A 178 -9.88 3.03 2.80
N VAL A 179 -8.76 3.15 3.52
CA VAL A 179 -7.71 2.12 3.64
C VAL A 179 -7.49 1.73 5.11
N GLY A 180 -6.96 0.54 5.36
CA GLY A 180 -6.70 -0.04 6.69
C GLY A 180 -5.41 0.47 7.35
N TYR A 181 -4.82 1.56 6.88
CA TYR A 181 -3.58 2.11 7.42
C TYR A 181 -3.50 3.62 7.24
N ARG A 182 -2.58 4.25 8.00
CA ARG A 182 -2.22 5.66 7.86
C ARG A 182 -0.70 5.80 7.78
N GLY A 183 -0.19 6.40 6.69
CA GLY A 183 1.24 6.51 6.40
C GLY A 183 1.85 7.81 6.91
N TYR A 184 3.10 7.72 7.39
CA TYR A 184 3.91 8.84 7.85
C TYR A 184 5.32 8.78 7.28
N TYR A 185 5.87 9.94 6.91
CA TYR A 185 7.28 10.02 6.50
C TYR A 185 8.23 10.09 7.71
N ASP A 186 7.71 10.38 8.90
CA ASP A 186 8.43 10.41 10.17
C ASP A 186 7.98 9.26 11.08
N GLU A 187 8.95 8.49 11.59
CA GLU A 187 8.70 7.34 12.47
C GLU A 187 8.11 7.78 13.82
N ALA A 188 8.58 8.91 14.38
CA ALA A 188 8.11 9.38 15.68
C ALA A 188 6.64 9.81 15.62
N GLU A 189 6.21 10.44 14.52
CA GLU A 189 4.79 10.77 14.31
C GLU A 189 3.91 9.52 14.17
N ALA A 190 4.40 8.48 13.48
CA ALA A 190 3.71 7.19 13.38
C ALA A 190 3.56 6.54 14.78
N GLN A 191 4.64 6.52 15.57
CA GLN A 191 4.62 5.99 16.94
C GLN A 191 3.71 6.80 17.87
N ALA A 192 3.68 8.13 17.73
CA ALA A 192 2.78 9.00 18.50
C ALA A 192 1.30 8.70 18.20
N LEU A 193 0.94 8.46 16.91
CA LEU A 193 -0.40 8.00 16.57
C LEU A 193 -0.68 6.62 17.18
N ALA A 194 0.24 5.68 17.07
CA ALA A 194 0.06 4.33 17.60
C ALA A 194 -0.18 4.34 19.13
N ALA A 195 0.64 5.08 19.88
CA ALA A 195 0.48 5.22 21.31
C ALA A 195 -0.88 5.84 21.71
N ARG A 196 -1.37 6.81 20.94
CA ARG A 196 -2.67 7.43 21.15
C ARG A 196 -3.82 6.44 20.91
N LEU A 197 -3.79 5.71 19.78
CA LEU A 197 -4.81 4.71 19.46
C LEU A 197 -4.88 3.58 20.51
N ALA A 198 -3.73 3.14 20.99
CA ALA A 198 -3.66 2.09 22.01
C ALA A 198 -4.19 2.59 23.36
N ARG A 199 -3.80 3.81 23.79
CA ARG A 199 -4.17 4.36 25.09
C ARG A 199 -5.62 4.85 25.13
N ASP A 200 -6.07 5.59 24.12
CA ASP A 200 -7.34 6.32 24.15
C ASP A 200 -8.49 5.49 23.56
N GLU A 201 -8.20 4.54 22.68
CA GLU A 201 -9.21 3.72 22.01
C GLU A 201 -9.07 2.20 22.31
N GLY A 202 -8.06 1.79 23.07
CA GLY A 202 -7.84 0.38 23.43
C GLY A 202 -7.53 -0.54 22.26
N LEU A 203 -7.07 0.01 21.12
CA LEU A 203 -6.79 -0.76 19.92
C LEU A 203 -5.43 -1.45 19.99
N GLU A 204 -5.33 -2.60 19.37
CA GLU A 204 -4.05 -3.22 19.04
C GLU A 204 -3.47 -2.56 17.80
N VAL A 205 -2.26 -2.02 17.91
CA VAL A 205 -1.66 -1.20 16.87
C VAL A 205 -0.37 -1.81 16.37
N ARG A 206 -0.14 -1.71 15.08
CA ARG A 206 1.11 -2.08 14.42
C ARG A 206 1.68 -0.89 13.66
N VAL A 207 2.93 -0.53 13.97
CA VAL A 207 3.74 0.39 13.17
C VAL A 207 4.77 -0.43 12.41
N TYR A 208 4.88 -0.20 11.10
CA TYR A 208 5.84 -0.89 10.25
C TYR A 208 6.32 0.02 9.13
N GLY A 209 7.62 -0.11 8.82
CA GLY A 209 8.24 0.60 7.70
C GLY A 209 7.97 -0.11 6.38
N ILE A 210 7.70 0.66 5.33
CA ILE A 210 7.63 0.17 3.95
C ILE A 210 8.82 0.69 3.16
N PRO A 211 9.48 -0.19 2.37
CA PRO A 211 10.71 0.17 1.68
C PRO A 211 10.52 1.04 0.46
N ALA A 212 9.36 0.94 -0.19
CA ALA A 212 9.00 1.70 -1.38
C ALA A 212 7.57 2.22 -1.27
N TYR A 213 7.19 3.14 -2.13
CA TYR A 213 5.80 3.54 -2.32
C TYR A 213 5.60 3.96 -3.78
N SER A 214 4.39 3.82 -4.27
CA SER A 214 4.04 4.19 -5.63
C SER A 214 3.10 5.39 -5.64
N THR A 215 3.38 6.34 -6.54
CA THR A 215 2.44 7.42 -6.88
C THR A 215 1.44 6.99 -7.96
N LEU A 216 1.40 5.71 -8.31
CA LEU A 216 0.56 5.15 -9.37
C LEU A 216 0.78 5.80 -10.74
N GLY A 217 1.99 6.30 -10.98
CA GLY A 217 2.33 7.01 -12.21
C GLY A 217 1.79 8.45 -12.30
N TRP A 218 1.10 8.94 -11.27
CA TRP A 218 0.56 10.30 -11.24
C TRP A 218 1.63 11.38 -11.36
N LEU A 219 2.85 11.10 -10.87
CA LEU A 219 3.97 12.02 -10.92
C LEU A 219 4.98 11.68 -12.03
N ASN A 220 4.60 10.91 -13.04
CA ASN A 220 5.47 10.65 -14.18
C ASN A 220 5.94 11.94 -14.89
N TRP A 221 5.09 12.98 -14.94
CA TRP A 221 5.44 14.30 -15.45
C TRP A 221 6.51 15.03 -14.61
N ALA A 222 6.67 14.64 -13.34
CA ALA A 222 7.65 15.19 -12.39
C ALA A 222 8.87 14.27 -12.19
N GLY A 223 9.07 13.26 -13.04
CA GLY A 223 10.19 12.33 -13.00
C GLY A 223 9.89 10.95 -12.41
N GLY A 224 8.64 10.64 -12.14
CA GLY A 224 8.17 9.32 -11.67
C GLY A 224 8.68 8.92 -10.29
N ASP A 225 8.34 7.70 -9.88
CA ASP A 225 8.78 7.15 -8.60
C ASP A 225 10.26 6.73 -8.68
N PRO A 226 11.14 7.16 -7.74
CA PRO A 226 12.55 6.81 -7.78
C PRO A 226 12.85 5.43 -7.18
N LEU A 227 13.97 4.82 -7.58
CA LEU A 227 14.65 3.80 -6.80
C LEU A 227 15.08 4.40 -5.45
N LEU A 228 14.98 3.63 -4.36
CA LEU A 228 15.29 4.13 -3.03
C LEU A 228 16.40 3.31 -2.35
N SER A 229 17.19 3.98 -1.49
CA SER A 229 18.22 3.32 -0.67
C SER A 229 17.66 2.24 0.26
N THR A 230 16.38 2.29 0.55
CA THR A 230 15.66 1.34 1.40
C THR A 230 15.51 -0.06 0.79
N PHE A 231 15.54 -0.19 -0.54
CA PHE A 231 15.37 -1.49 -1.21
C PHE A 231 16.40 -1.79 -2.32
N ILE A 232 17.19 -0.81 -2.78
CA ILE A 232 18.15 -1.04 -3.89
C ILE A 232 19.16 -2.18 -3.58
N ARG A 233 19.44 -2.44 -2.31
CA ARG A 233 20.36 -3.47 -1.86
C ARG A 233 19.71 -4.83 -1.54
N TYR A 234 18.44 -5.01 -1.88
CA TYR A 234 17.78 -6.29 -1.73
C TYR A 234 18.43 -7.37 -2.61
N PRO A 235 18.34 -8.67 -2.28
CA PRO A 235 18.72 -9.75 -3.18
C PRO A 235 18.09 -9.55 -4.56
N ASP A 236 18.77 -9.98 -5.61
CA ASP A 236 18.40 -9.64 -6.99
C ASP A 236 16.93 -9.96 -7.32
N GLY A 237 16.47 -11.16 -7.00
CA GLY A 237 15.08 -11.54 -7.24
C GLY A 237 14.07 -10.71 -6.43
N GLU A 238 14.43 -10.27 -5.22
CA GLU A 238 13.59 -9.40 -4.39
C GLU A 238 13.56 -7.97 -4.93
N LEU A 239 14.68 -7.48 -5.48
CA LEU A 239 14.72 -6.18 -6.15
C LEU A 239 13.84 -6.18 -7.41
N ALA A 240 13.94 -7.23 -8.24
CA ALA A 240 13.10 -7.39 -9.41
C ALA A 240 11.62 -7.45 -9.04
N ARG A 241 11.30 -8.23 -8.02
CA ARG A 241 9.96 -8.37 -7.46
C ARG A 241 9.36 -7.02 -7.06
N MET A 242 10.12 -6.20 -6.32
CA MET A 242 9.69 -4.86 -5.89
C MET A 242 9.41 -3.95 -7.09
N ILE A 243 10.30 -3.90 -8.07
CA ILE A 243 10.13 -3.05 -9.27
C ILE A 243 8.88 -3.48 -10.05
N PHE A 244 8.67 -4.78 -10.26
CA PHE A 244 7.53 -5.28 -11.02
C PHE A 244 6.20 -5.04 -10.30
N HIS A 245 6.17 -5.23 -8.98
CA HIS A 245 5.00 -4.94 -8.14
C HIS A 245 4.55 -3.48 -8.28
N GLU A 246 5.47 -2.55 -8.09
CA GLU A 246 5.14 -1.12 -8.14
C GLU A 246 4.73 -0.64 -9.53
N LEU A 247 5.36 -1.17 -10.58
CA LEU A 247 4.96 -0.87 -11.95
C LEU A 247 3.60 -1.47 -12.29
N ALA A 248 3.23 -2.63 -11.72
CA ALA A 248 1.91 -3.22 -11.93
C ALA A 248 0.78 -2.30 -11.44
N HIS A 249 0.96 -1.61 -10.31
CA HIS A 249 -0.01 -0.64 -9.83
C HIS A 249 -0.26 0.53 -10.82
N GLN A 250 0.65 0.78 -11.74
CA GLN A 250 0.50 1.80 -12.78
C GLN A 250 -0.27 1.30 -14.01
N VAL A 251 -0.48 -0.01 -14.16
CA VAL A 251 -1.27 -0.62 -15.25
C VAL A 251 -2.75 -0.60 -14.93
N VAL A 252 -3.12 -1.10 -13.75
CA VAL A 252 -4.51 -1.19 -13.27
C VAL A 252 -4.55 -0.84 -11.79
N TYR A 253 -5.46 0.06 -11.46
CA TYR A 253 -5.76 0.42 -10.08
C TYR A 253 -7.25 0.72 -9.93
N VAL A 254 -7.87 0.15 -8.91
CA VAL A 254 -9.28 0.32 -8.56
C VAL A 254 -9.37 1.03 -7.20
N ASP A 255 -10.07 2.16 -7.18
CA ASP A 255 -10.31 2.91 -5.94
C ASP A 255 -11.11 2.04 -4.96
N ASP A 256 -10.80 2.13 -3.67
CA ASP A 256 -11.44 1.40 -2.56
C ASP A 256 -11.33 -0.15 -2.57
N ASP A 257 -10.56 -0.75 -3.49
CA ASP A 257 -10.35 -2.20 -3.53
C ASP A 257 -8.86 -2.58 -3.36
N THR A 258 -8.34 -2.40 -2.16
CA THR A 258 -6.96 -2.75 -1.81
C THR A 258 -6.66 -4.23 -2.08
N MET A 259 -7.61 -5.15 -1.79
CA MET A 259 -7.42 -6.57 -2.00
C MET A 259 -7.17 -6.89 -3.48
N PHE A 260 -7.96 -6.33 -4.38
CA PHE A 260 -7.78 -6.50 -5.83
C PHE A 260 -6.43 -5.94 -6.29
N ASN A 261 -6.11 -4.71 -5.90
CA ASN A 261 -4.90 -4.02 -6.34
C ASN A 261 -3.63 -4.73 -5.90
N GLU A 262 -3.55 -5.11 -4.62
CA GLU A 262 -2.38 -5.80 -4.08
C GLU A 262 -2.25 -7.23 -4.58
N SER A 263 -3.36 -7.96 -4.71
CA SER A 263 -3.32 -9.32 -5.28
C SER A 263 -2.90 -9.32 -6.75
N TYR A 264 -3.35 -8.33 -7.54
CA TYR A 264 -2.90 -8.17 -8.92
C TYR A 264 -1.39 -7.88 -8.99
N ALA A 265 -0.90 -6.90 -8.24
CA ALA A 265 0.52 -6.57 -8.22
C ALA A 265 1.36 -7.74 -7.70
N THR A 266 0.87 -8.49 -6.69
CA THR A 266 1.52 -9.71 -6.20
C THR A 266 1.56 -10.83 -7.26
N ALA A 267 0.53 -11.00 -8.06
CA ALA A 267 0.57 -11.96 -9.17
C ALA A 267 1.59 -11.55 -10.23
N VAL A 268 1.62 -10.27 -10.62
CA VAL A 268 2.61 -9.74 -11.58
C VAL A 268 4.03 -9.91 -11.04
N GLU A 269 4.29 -9.58 -9.77
CA GLU A 269 5.63 -9.74 -9.18
C GLU A 269 6.08 -11.20 -9.17
N ARG A 270 5.20 -12.17 -8.83
CA ARG A 270 5.54 -13.59 -8.77
C ARG A 270 5.83 -14.15 -10.16
N LEU A 271 4.91 -13.97 -11.09
CA LEU A 271 5.05 -14.44 -12.47
C LEU A 271 6.20 -13.75 -13.19
N GLY A 272 6.35 -12.44 -12.98
CA GLY A 272 7.41 -11.63 -13.59
C GLY A 272 8.79 -12.01 -13.09
N VAL A 273 8.96 -12.22 -11.78
CA VAL A 273 10.26 -12.62 -11.24
C VAL A 273 10.63 -14.04 -11.65
N GLN A 274 9.68 -14.97 -11.73
CA GLN A 274 9.94 -16.32 -12.27
C GLN A 274 10.49 -16.23 -13.69
N ARG A 275 9.86 -15.44 -14.57
CA ARG A 275 10.32 -15.22 -15.95
C ARG A 275 11.70 -14.56 -15.98
N TRP A 276 11.93 -13.52 -15.17
CA TRP A 276 13.22 -12.83 -15.08
C TRP A 276 14.34 -13.77 -14.61
N LEU A 277 14.10 -14.56 -13.57
CA LEU A 277 15.05 -15.56 -13.07
C LEU A 277 15.36 -16.62 -14.13
N ALA A 278 14.38 -17.07 -14.88
CA ALA A 278 14.58 -18.09 -15.92
C ALA A 278 15.44 -17.57 -17.08
N THR A 279 15.33 -16.29 -17.45
CA THR A 279 15.90 -15.74 -18.68
C THR A 279 17.11 -14.82 -18.47
N GLN A 280 17.19 -14.12 -17.33
CA GLN A 280 18.18 -13.06 -17.09
C GLN A 280 19.14 -13.34 -15.93
N ALA A 281 18.72 -14.14 -14.93
CA ALA A 281 19.49 -14.31 -13.72
C ALA A 281 20.49 -15.49 -13.80
N GLY A 282 21.63 -15.34 -13.10
CA GLY A 282 22.55 -16.43 -12.88
C GLY A 282 22.08 -17.40 -11.78
N ASP A 283 22.74 -18.57 -11.69
CA ASP A 283 22.36 -19.65 -10.76
C ASP A 283 22.40 -19.23 -9.29
N ALA A 284 23.33 -18.34 -8.91
CA ALA A 284 23.40 -17.83 -7.55
C ALA A 284 22.11 -17.06 -7.19
N ALA A 285 21.69 -16.12 -8.03
CA ALA A 285 20.46 -15.36 -7.81
C ALA A 285 19.20 -16.24 -7.77
N ARG A 286 19.15 -17.30 -8.60
CA ARG A 286 18.06 -18.29 -8.57
C ARG A 286 18.01 -19.04 -7.25
N ARG A 287 19.16 -19.54 -6.75
CA ARG A 287 19.23 -20.24 -5.44
C ARG A 287 18.86 -19.32 -4.29
N ASP A 288 19.42 -18.11 -4.27
CA ASP A 288 19.13 -17.12 -3.22
C ASP A 288 17.65 -16.77 -3.17
N TYR A 289 17.04 -16.54 -4.34
CA TYR A 289 15.60 -16.26 -4.43
C TYR A 289 14.76 -17.46 -3.99
N ALA A 290 15.08 -18.68 -4.42
CA ALA A 290 14.34 -19.88 -4.03
C ALA A 290 14.37 -20.09 -2.50
N ALA A 291 15.54 -19.90 -1.87
CA ALA A 291 15.67 -19.99 -0.42
C ALA A 291 14.88 -18.90 0.31
N PHE A 292 14.89 -17.67 -0.21
CA PHE A 292 14.14 -16.55 0.38
C PHE A 292 12.62 -16.72 0.19
N ASP A 293 12.19 -17.10 -1.01
CA ASP A 293 10.78 -17.32 -1.32
C ASP A 293 10.20 -18.50 -0.56
N GLY A 294 10.92 -19.60 -0.41
CA GLY A 294 10.50 -20.73 0.40
C GLY A 294 10.23 -20.35 1.86
N ARG A 295 11.13 -19.56 2.47
CA ARG A 295 10.92 -19.03 3.83
C ARG A 295 9.71 -18.10 3.92
N ARG A 296 9.53 -17.23 2.92
CA ARG A 296 8.38 -16.34 2.84
C ARG A 296 7.06 -17.09 2.72
N GLN A 297 7.01 -18.10 1.87
CA GLN A 297 5.81 -18.95 1.70
C GLN A 297 5.48 -19.71 3.00
N ALA A 298 6.47 -20.30 3.69
CA ALA A 298 6.28 -20.97 4.96
C ALA A 298 5.75 -20.01 6.04
N PHE A 299 6.32 -18.81 6.14
CA PHE A 299 5.84 -17.81 7.10
C PHE A 299 4.43 -17.27 6.77
N ARG A 300 4.11 -17.10 5.50
CA ARG A 300 2.76 -16.74 5.05
C ARG A 300 1.73 -17.80 5.38
N GLU A 301 2.07 -19.08 5.19
CA GLU A 301 1.16 -20.17 5.52
C GLU A 301 0.91 -20.25 7.03
N LEU A 302 1.98 -20.11 7.83
CA LEU A 302 1.85 -20.00 9.29
C LEU A 302 0.93 -18.85 9.71
N SER A 303 1.11 -17.69 9.09
CA SER A 303 0.28 -16.51 9.38
C SER A 303 -1.17 -16.69 8.96
N ARG A 304 -1.43 -17.29 7.78
CA ARG A 304 -2.79 -17.63 7.32
C ARG A 304 -3.47 -18.65 8.23
N GLN A 305 -2.76 -19.67 8.66
CA GLN A 305 -3.28 -20.65 9.61
C GLN A 305 -3.68 -19.98 10.93
N THR A 306 -2.81 -19.17 11.50
CA THR A 306 -3.09 -18.45 12.75
C THR A 306 -4.26 -17.49 12.60
N ARG A 307 -4.34 -16.80 11.47
CA ARG A 307 -5.48 -15.94 11.17
C ARG A 307 -6.80 -16.69 11.15
N ARG A 308 -6.87 -17.85 10.48
CA ARG A 308 -8.08 -18.71 10.51
C ARG A 308 -8.45 -19.15 11.94
N GLU A 309 -7.46 -19.47 12.78
CA GLU A 309 -7.69 -19.79 14.20
C GLU A 309 -8.29 -18.57 14.94
N LEU A 310 -7.77 -17.38 14.73
CA LEU A 310 -8.29 -16.15 15.34
C LEU A 310 -9.70 -15.80 14.81
N GLU A 311 -9.97 -15.98 13.53
CA GLU A 311 -11.31 -15.82 12.95
C GLU A 311 -12.33 -16.78 13.64
N GLN A 312 -11.92 -18.01 13.93
CA GLN A 312 -12.74 -18.96 14.69
C GLN A 312 -12.92 -18.54 16.16
N VAL A 313 -11.90 -17.94 16.77
CA VAL A 313 -12.00 -17.37 18.14
C VAL A 313 -13.02 -16.25 18.17
N TYR A 314 -13.01 -15.35 17.20
CA TYR A 314 -13.90 -14.18 17.14
C TYR A 314 -15.26 -14.45 16.48
N ALA A 315 -15.47 -15.62 15.90
CA ALA A 315 -16.77 -15.98 15.36
C ALA A 315 -17.85 -15.94 16.46
N PRO A 316 -19.06 -15.43 16.17
CA PRO A 316 -20.14 -15.35 17.15
C PRO A 316 -20.41 -16.71 17.80
N LYS A 317 -20.29 -16.78 19.12
CA LYS A 317 -20.57 -17.97 19.92
C LYS A 317 -21.59 -17.61 21.01
N PRO A 318 -22.83 -18.08 20.95
CA PRO A 318 -23.85 -17.76 21.96
C PRO A 318 -23.40 -18.04 23.39
N ALA A 319 -22.64 -19.11 23.60
CA ALA A 319 -22.12 -19.51 24.91
C ALA A 319 -21.04 -18.56 25.47
N LEU A 320 -20.42 -17.72 24.63
CA LEU A 320 -19.36 -16.80 25.01
C LEU A 320 -19.76 -15.34 24.80
N ALA A 321 -21.01 -15.05 24.46
CA ALA A 321 -21.48 -13.71 24.11
C ALA A 321 -21.19 -12.63 25.16
N HIS A 322 -20.90 -13.01 26.40
CA HIS A 322 -20.60 -12.10 27.52
C HIS A 322 -19.34 -12.50 28.30
N ASP A 323 -18.56 -13.49 27.82
CA ASP A 323 -17.33 -13.92 28.49
C ASP A 323 -16.08 -13.44 27.72
N GLN A 324 -15.80 -12.15 27.86
CA GLN A 324 -14.62 -11.52 27.26
C GLN A 324 -13.31 -12.13 27.78
N LYS A 325 -13.28 -12.62 29.03
CA LYS A 325 -12.11 -13.27 29.61
C LYS A 325 -11.80 -14.60 28.92
N ALA A 326 -12.82 -15.40 28.65
CA ALA A 326 -12.65 -16.65 27.90
C ALA A 326 -12.20 -16.36 26.45
N LEU A 327 -12.76 -15.35 25.81
CA LEU A 327 -12.35 -14.91 24.46
C LEU A 327 -10.84 -14.57 24.40
N TYR A 328 -10.37 -13.76 25.35
CA TYR A 328 -8.97 -13.38 25.41
C TYR A 328 -8.04 -14.56 25.75
N ALA A 329 -8.46 -15.48 26.62
CA ALA A 329 -7.70 -16.69 26.86
C ALA A 329 -7.53 -17.56 25.59
N MET A 330 -8.59 -17.72 24.79
CA MET A 330 -8.53 -18.43 23.50
C MET A 330 -7.62 -17.74 22.49
N LYS A 331 -7.65 -16.39 22.45
CA LYS A 331 -6.73 -15.59 21.64
C LYS A 331 -5.29 -15.82 22.06
N ASP A 332 -4.99 -15.73 23.36
CA ASP A 332 -3.63 -15.90 23.89
C ASP A 332 -3.08 -17.29 23.57
N GLU A 333 -3.92 -18.32 23.62
CA GLU A 333 -3.54 -19.67 23.18
C GLU A 333 -3.23 -19.74 21.68
N ALA A 334 -4.05 -19.12 20.83
CA ALA A 334 -3.78 -19.06 19.37
C ALA A 334 -2.45 -18.34 19.09
N MET A 335 -2.19 -17.23 19.78
CA MET A 335 -0.94 -16.47 19.68
C MET A 335 0.27 -17.25 20.21
N ALA A 336 0.10 -18.03 21.27
CA ALA A 336 1.15 -18.92 21.78
C ALA A 336 1.49 -20.02 20.76
N ARG A 337 0.48 -20.66 20.16
CA ARG A 337 0.69 -21.64 19.06
C ARG A 337 1.40 -21.02 17.86
N PHE A 338 1.06 -19.79 17.48
CA PHE A 338 1.77 -19.05 16.41
C PHE A 338 3.26 -18.93 16.71
N ARG A 339 3.62 -18.46 17.90
CA ARG A 339 5.02 -18.33 18.31
C ARG A 339 5.75 -19.68 18.37
N GLN A 340 5.11 -20.72 18.85
CA GLN A 340 5.65 -22.09 18.91
C GLN A 340 5.93 -22.64 17.51
N ARG A 341 4.96 -22.52 16.59
CA ARG A 341 5.14 -22.96 15.18
C ARG A 341 6.23 -22.17 14.46
N TYR A 342 6.36 -20.87 14.74
CA TYR A 342 7.45 -20.09 14.21
C TYR A 342 8.81 -20.54 14.74
N ALA A 343 8.91 -20.86 16.03
CA ALA A 343 10.13 -21.43 16.60
C ALA A 343 10.51 -22.75 15.93
N GLN A 344 9.53 -23.59 15.60
CA GLN A 344 9.75 -24.81 14.82
C GLN A 344 10.26 -24.51 13.42
N LEU A 345 9.64 -23.57 12.68
CA LEU A 345 10.13 -23.16 11.37
C LEU A 345 11.59 -22.69 11.41
N LYS A 346 11.98 -21.94 12.43
CA LYS A 346 13.38 -21.51 12.62
C LYS A 346 14.31 -22.69 12.82
N ALA A 347 13.91 -23.68 13.63
CA ALA A 347 14.67 -24.89 13.85
C ALA A 347 14.84 -25.70 12.55
N ASP A 348 13.77 -25.82 11.76
CA ASP A 348 13.78 -26.52 10.47
C ASP A 348 14.73 -25.82 9.47
N TRP A 349 14.70 -24.48 9.38
CA TRP A 349 15.64 -23.72 8.54
C TRP A 349 17.10 -23.87 9.00
N ALA A 350 17.34 -23.90 10.32
CA ALA A 350 18.67 -24.13 10.86
C ALA A 350 19.19 -25.54 10.55
N ALA A 351 18.35 -26.57 10.71
CA ALA A 351 18.65 -27.95 10.38
C ALA A 351 18.94 -28.14 8.88
N ALA A 352 18.26 -27.39 8.01
CA ALA A 352 18.52 -27.35 6.57
C ALA A 352 19.77 -26.53 6.18
N GLY A 353 20.57 -26.04 7.14
CA GLY A 353 21.77 -25.24 6.89
C GLY A 353 21.50 -23.79 6.43
N THR A 354 20.26 -23.32 6.55
CA THR A 354 19.84 -21.97 6.12
C THR A 354 19.20 -21.18 7.26
N PRO A 355 19.88 -20.97 8.40
CA PRO A 355 19.31 -20.29 9.56
C PRO A 355 18.82 -18.89 9.18
N PHE A 356 17.66 -18.50 9.71
CA PHE A 356 17.04 -17.21 9.39
C PHE A 356 16.23 -16.67 10.57
N ASN A 357 16.37 -15.38 10.86
CA ASN A 357 15.72 -14.68 11.97
C ASN A 357 14.97 -13.41 11.54
N GLY A 358 14.83 -13.20 10.22
CA GLY A 358 14.25 -11.95 9.69
C GLY A 358 12.80 -11.68 10.10
N TYR A 359 12.06 -12.70 10.57
CA TYR A 359 10.69 -12.52 11.06
C TYR A 359 10.57 -12.40 12.58
N ASP A 360 11.69 -12.44 13.35
CA ASP A 360 11.64 -12.42 14.82
C ASP A 360 10.91 -11.20 15.37
N ALA A 361 11.22 -10.01 14.88
CA ALA A 361 10.55 -8.76 15.28
C ALA A 361 9.07 -8.73 14.88
N TRP A 362 8.71 -9.36 13.76
CA TRP A 362 7.32 -9.48 13.32
C TRP A 362 6.52 -10.38 14.26
N VAL A 363 7.07 -11.54 14.62
CA VAL A 363 6.43 -12.51 15.51
C VAL A 363 6.34 -11.99 16.93
N ALA A 364 7.38 -11.32 17.43
CA ALA A 364 7.37 -10.71 18.77
C ALA A 364 6.29 -9.64 18.90
N GLY A 365 6.09 -8.83 17.87
CA GLY A 365 5.08 -7.77 17.86
C GLY A 365 3.76 -8.14 17.18
N ALA A 366 3.49 -9.43 16.92
CA ALA A 366 2.26 -9.87 16.27
C ALA A 366 1.04 -9.63 17.16
N ASN A 367 -0.02 -9.07 16.58
CA ASN A 367 -1.30 -8.77 17.20
C ASN A 367 -2.41 -8.78 16.14
N ASN A 368 -3.64 -8.44 16.50
CA ASN A 368 -4.76 -8.44 15.55
C ASN A 368 -4.54 -7.53 14.35
N ALA A 369 -3.94 -6.36 14.54
CA ALA A 369 -3.61 -5.47 13.42
C ALA A 369 -2.63 -6.13 12.44
N PHE A 370 -1.64 -6.89 12.92
CA PHE A 370 -0.72 -7.66 12.08
C PHE A 370 -1.45 -8.67 11.20
N PHE A 371 -2.36 -9.48 11.79
CA PHE A 371 -3.11 -10.48 11.03
C PHE A 371 -4.18 -9.85 10.13
N GLY A 372 -4.75 -8.71 10.50
CA GLY A 372 -5.67 -7.95 9.68
C GLY A 372 -5.04 -7.41 8.39
N ILE A 373 -3.79 -6.94 8.48
CA ILE A 373 -3.04 -6.45 7.31
C ILE A 373 -2.85 -7.56 6.28
N GLN A 374 -2.51 -8.77 6.72
CA GLN A 374 -2.15 -9.87 5.81
C GLN A 374 -3.29 -10.37 4.93
N ALA A 375 -4.55 -10.18 5.34
CA ALA A 375 -5.72 -10.56 4.56
C ALA A 375 -5.77 -9.93 3.17
N ALA A 376 -5.37 -8.68 3.09
CA ALA A 376 -5.51 -7.89 1.87
C ALA A 376 -4.60 -8.34 0.71
N TYR A 377 -3.58 -9.19 0.98
CA TYR A 377 -2.48 -9.40 0.04
C TYR A 377 -2.49 -10.72 -0.73
N ASP A 378 -3.08 -11.78 -0.19
CA ASP A 378 -2.89 -13.12 -0.73
C ASP A 378 -4.17 -13.79 -1.27
N GLU A 379 -5.35 -13.27 -0.93
CA GLU A 379 -6.60 -14.01 -1.15
C GLU A 379 -6.95 -14.18 -2.63
N LEU A 380 -6.73 -13.18 -3.46
CA LEU A 380 -7.10 -13.22 -4.87
C LEU A 380 -5.95 -13.56 -5.82
N VAL A 381 -4.71 -13.70 -5.31
CA VAL A 381 -3.53 -14.03 -6.12
C VAL A 381 -3.71 -15.29 -6.97
N PRO A 382 -4.21 -16.43 -6.42
CA PRO A 382 -4.43 -17.63 -7.23
C PRO A 382 -5.38 -17.41 -8.40
N GLY A 383 -6.37 -16.53 -8.24
CA GLY A 383 -7.29 -16.17 -9.34
C GLY A 383 -6.61 -15.41 -10.46
N PHE A 384 -5.68 -14.50 -10.14
CA PHE A 384 -4.88 -13.80 -11.13
C PHE A 384 -3.87 -14.72 -11.82
N GLU A 385 -3.21 -15.62 -11.09
CA GLU A 385 -2.31 -16.61 -11.65
C GLU A 385 -3.06 -17.56 -12.60
N ALA A 386 -4.27 -17.99 -12.23
CA ALA A 386 -5.15 -18.78 -13.10
C ALA A 386 -5.59 -18.00 -14.34
N LEU A 387 -5.91 -16.72 -14.22
CA LEU A 387 -6.23 -15.84 -15.35
C LEU A 387 -5.06 -15.71 -16.31
N PHE A 388 -3.84 -15.55 -15.79
CA PHE A 388 -2.62 -15.48 -16.60
C PHE A 388 -2.41 -16.78 -17.41
N ALA A 389 -2.59 -17.93 -16.76
CA ALA A 389 -2.53 -19.23 -17.43
C ALA A 389 -3.64 -19.39 -18.50
N GLN A 390 -4.87 -18.93 -18.22
CA GLN A 390 -6.00 -18.98 -19.13
C GLN A 390 -5.75 -18.19 -20.42
N VAL A 391 -5.05 -17.05 -20.34
CA VAL A 391 -4.69 -16.25 -21.52
C VAL A 391 -3.41 -16.72 -22.21
N GLY A 392 -2.88 -17.89 -21.82
CA GLY A 392 -1.71 -18.50 -22.44
C GLY A 392 -0.37 -17.87 -22.02
N GLY A 393 -0.29 -17.21 -20.88
CA GLY A 393 0.93 -16.55 -20.41
C GLY A 393 1.28 -15.26 -21.16
N ASP A 394 0.34 -14.70 -21.89
CA ASP A 394 0.50 -13.48 -22.69
C ASP A 394 0.24 -12.24 -21.82
N TRP A 395 1.27 -11.44 -21.57
CA TRP A 395 1.20 -10.29 -20.68
C TRP A 395 0.23 -9.19 -21.14
N PRO A 396 0.25 -8.75 -22.40
CA PRO A 396 -0.72 -7.80 -22.92
C PRO A 396 -2.17 -8.26 -22.73
N ARG A 397 -2.47 -9.52 -23.05
CA ARG A 397 -3.80 -10.12 -22.87
C ARG A 397 -4.18 -10.21 -21.40
N PHE A 398 -3.22 -10.58 -20.54
CA PHE A 398 -3.45 -10.61 -19.09
C PHE A 398 -3.84 -9.24 -18.54
N HIS A 399 -3.06 -8.21 -18.84
CA HIS A 399 -3.37 -6.86 -18.41
C HIS A 399 -4.70 -6.34 -18.96
N ALA A 400 -5.06 -6.70 -20.19
CA ALA A 400 -6.35 -6.39 -20.78
C ALA A 400 -7.50 -7.07 -20.01
N ALA A 401 -7.38 -8.37 -19.71
CA ALA A 401 -8.36 -9.12 -18.93
C ALA A 401 -8.53 -8.56 -17.51
N VAL A 402 -7.43 -8.14 -16.87
CA VAL A 402 -7.48 -7.49 -15.56
C VAL A 402 -8.20 -6.13 -15.62
N ARG A 403 -8.00 -5.34 -16.70
CA ARG A 403 -8.76 -4.09 -16.90
C ARG A 403 -10.27 -4.35 -17.05
N GLU A 404 -10.67 -5.45 -17.68
CA GLU A 404 -12.10 -5.81 -17.76
C GLU A 404 -12.65 -6.20 -16.38
N LEU A 405 -11.89 -6.97 -15.57
CA LEU A 405 -12.28 -7.26 -14.20
C LEU A 405 -12.41 -5.96 -13.36
N ALA A 406 -11.53 -5.00 -13.56
CA ALA A 406 -11.54 -3.73 -12.85
C ALA A 406 -12.80 -2.89 -13.10
N ARG A 407 -13.54 -3.14 -14.19
CA ARG A 407 -14.82 -2.45 -14.52
C ARG A 407 -16.01 -3.00 -13.75
N LEU A 408 -15.90 -4.24 -13.22
CA LEU A 408 -16.97 -4.86 -12.44
C LEU A 408 -17.08 -4.20 -11.06
N ASP A 409 -18.19 -4.38 -10.37
CA ASP A 409 -18.28 -4.05 -8.95
C ASP A 409 -17.39 -4.99 -8.10
N THR A 410 -17.10 -4.56 -6.86
CA THR A 410 -16.17 -5.28 -5.97
C THR A 410 -16.60 -6.74 -5.74
N GLY A 411 -17.89 -6.99 -5.53
CA GLY A 411 -18.41 -8.34 -5.27
C GLY A 411 -18.26 -9.25 -6.48
N GLN A 412 -18.66 -8.79 -7.66
CA GLN A 412 -18.55 -9.54 -8.93
C GLN A 412 -17.09 -9.83 -9.28
N ARG A 413 -16.21 -8.85 -9.15
CA ARG A 413 -14.78 -8.96 -9.42
C ARG A 413 -14.10 -10.00 -8.54
N GLN A 414 -14.35 -9.94 -7.24
CA GLN A 414 -13.80 -10.90 -6.29
C GLN A 414 -14.36 -12.31 -6.47
N ALA A 415 -15.68 -12.45 -6.71
CA ALA A 415 -16.31 -13.75 -6.99
C ALA A 415 -15.71 -14.38 -8.26
N ARG A 416 -15.48 -13.60 -9.32
CA ARG A 416 -14.86 -14.09 -10.55
C ARG A 416 -13.44 -14.62 -10.32
N LEU A 417 -12.62 -13.90 -9.55
CA LEU A 417 -11.25 -14.33 -9.24
C LEU A 417 -11.22 -15.57 -8.36
N ARG A 418 -12.12 -15.69 -7.37
CA ARG A 418 -12.25 -16.91 -6.57
C ARG A 418 -12.71 -18.13 -7.40
N ALA A 419 -13.63 -17.92 -8.34
CA ALA A 419 -14.06 -18.98 -9.26
C ALA A 419 -12.92 -19.45 -10.16
N LEU A 420 -12.07 -18.56 -10.66
CA LEU A 420 -10.88 -18.90 -11.45
C LEU A 420 -9.89 -19.74 -10.62
N ALA A 421 -9.64 -19.35 -9.37
CA ALA A 421 -8.78 -20.10 -8.45
C ALA A 421 -9.30 -21.52 -8.21
N GLY A 422 -10.62 -21.70 -7.97
CA GLY A 422 -11.26 -23.00 -7.75
C GLY A 422 -11.25 -23.91 -8.99
N GLY A 423 -11.39 -23.35 -10.18
CA GLY A 423 -11.35 -24.10 -11.44
C GLY A 423 -9.97 -24.64 -11.82
N SER A 424 -8.90 -24.04 -11.30
CA SER A 424 -7.52 -24.54 -11.51
C SER A 424 -7.16 -25.71 -10.60
N ALA A 425 -7.74 -25.78 -9.40
CA ALA A 425 -7.49 -26.85 -8.44
C ALA A 425 -8.09 -28.21 -8.86
N VAL A 426 -9.05 -28.24 -9.81
CA VAL A 426 -9.69 -29.46 -10.33
C VAL A 426 -8.92 -30.08 -11.50
N LYS A 427 -7.94 -29.39 -12.08
CA LYS A 427 -7.17 -29.83 -13.27
C LYS A 427 -5.73 -30.24 -12.95
N SER A 428 -5.28 -30.14 -11.71
CA SER A 428 -3.98 -30.62 -11.23
C SER A 428 -4.11 -31.91 -10.42
#